data_0a6ac55aca5f5fbeb108c3a156f19b4b
#
_entry.id   0a6ac55aca5f5fbeb108c3a156f19b4b
#
_cell.length_a   1.000
_cell.length_b   1.000
_cell.length_c   1.000
_cell.angle_alpha   90.00
_cell.angle_beta   90.00
_cell.angle_gamma   90.00
#
_symmetry.space_group_name_H-M   'P 1'
#
loop_
_entity.id
_entity.type
_entity.pdbx_description
1 polymer ?
#
loop_
_entity_poly.entity_id
_entity_poly.type
_entity_poly.pdbx_seq_one_letter_code
_entity_poly.pdbx_strand_id
1 'polypeptide(L)'
;MTEKFPAINSTLSPNELGKLIQQKYGLSDKTECSIFRIAMNHLYIVYDGENKYVFRVYTHNWRTKLEIEEELRLLLHLKETDGQVAFPLADKSNQYIQEIEAPEGTRFGVLFSYAKGTKTAKFSPQTSFFIGQALAKVHQSTENFELARISYNTQNLLDNPILRIKKFFNNSNSEVIFLEKLSAFLALKIQDIDKP
;
A
#
# COMPACT_ATOMS: atom_id res chain seq x y z
N MET A 1 -20.67 13.42 -30.73
CA MET A 1 -20.08 13.24 -29.40
C MET A 1 -18.70 12.62 -29.59
N THR A 2 -17.64 13.25 -29.15
CA THR A 2 -16.30 12.67 -29.21
C THR A 2 -16.24 11.52 -28.18
N GLU A 3 -16.04 10.32 -28.66
CA GLU A 3 -15.88 9.13 -27.82
C GLU A 3 -14.62 9.32 -26.95
N LYS A 4 -14.80 9.34 -25.64
CA LYS A 4 -13.65 9.47 -24.71
C LYS A 4 -12.99 8.10 -24.58
N PHE A 5 -11.68 8.06 -24.79
CA PHE A 5 -10.91 6.85 -24.50
C PHE A 5 -10.96 6.52 -22.99
N PRO A 6 -11.13 5.23 -22.63
CA PRO A 6 -11.12 4.82 -21.24
C PRO A 6 -9.71 5.02 -20.63
N ALA A 7 -9.66 5.57 -19.44
CA ALA A 7 -8.42 5.69 -18.69
C ALA A 7 -8.14 4.39 -17.92
N ILE A 8 -6.88 3.93 -17.93
CA ILE A 8 -6.43 2.79 -17.12
C ILE A 8 -5.94 3.28 -15.76
N ASN A 9 -5.28 4.43 -15.74
CA ASN A 9 -4.77 5.08 -14.55
C ASN A 9 -4.64 6.58 -14.79
N SER A 10 -4.99 7.38 -13.81
CA SER A 10 -4.92 8.84 -13.88
C SER A 10 -4.08 9.41 -12.74
N THR A 11 -3.39 10.52 -12.99
CA THR A 11 -2.77 11.32 -11.93
C THR A 11 -3.78 12.39 -11.50
N LEU A 12 -4.27 12.29 -10.26
CA LEU A 12 -5.23 13.24 -9.74
C LEU A 12 -4.58 14.61 -9.49
N SER A 13 -5.35 15.68 -9.71
CA SER A 13 -4.89 17.05 -9.50
C SER A 13 -4.50 17.29 -8.02
N PRO A 14 -3.26 17.71 -7.74
CA PRO A 14 -2.86 18.04 -6.37
C PRO A 14 -3.71 19.15 -5.78
N ASN A 15 -4.08 20.16 -6.57
CA ASN A 15 -4.90 21.28 -6.11
C ASN A 15 -6.30 20.82 -5.64
N GLU A 16 -6.94 19.93 -6.40
CA GLU A 16 -8.26 19.42 -6.03
C GLU A 16 -8.18 18.46 -4.83
N LEU A 17 -7.13 17.63 -4.77
CA LEU A 17 -6.86 16.81 -3.58
C LEU A 17 -6.57 17.68 -2.35
N GLY A 18 -5.82 18.77 -2.49
CA GLY A 18 -5.57 19.73 -1.42
C GLY A 18 -6.86 20.30 -0.83
N LYS A 19 -7.79 20.75 -1.70
CA LYS A 19 -9.11 21.24 -1.30
C LYS A 19 -9.94 20.16 -0.58
N LEU A 20 -9.96 18.94 -1.12
CA LEU A 20 -10.65 17.81 -0.51
C LEU A 20 -10.11 17.54 0.91
N ILE A 21 -8.79 17.48 1.03
CA ILE A 21 -8.10 17.18 2.30
C ILE A 21 -8.35 18.30 3.32
N GLN A 22 -8.20 19.56 2.90
CA GLN A 22 -8.50 20.72 3.72
C GLN A 22 -9.91 20.63 4.29
N GLN A 23 -10.91 20.39 3.46
CA GLN A 23 -12.30 20.30 3.86
C GLN A 23 -12.59 19.13 4.78
N LYS A 24 -12.10 17.92 4.41
CA LYS A 24 -12.38 16.68 5.14
C LYS A 24 -11.68 16.64 6.50
N TYR A 25 -10.44 17.07 6.56
CA TYR A 25 -9.63 16.99 7.78
C TYR A 25 -9.63 18.29 8.60
N GLY A 26 -10.25 19.36 8.10
CA GLY A 26 -10.31 20.64 8.81
C GLY A 26 -8.96 21.34 8.90
N LEU A 27 -8.13 21.19 7.88
CA LEU A 27 -6.86 21.87 7.80
C LEU A 27 -7.05 23.35 7.47
N SER A 28 -6.00 24.17 7.63
CA SER A 28 -6.06 25.60 7.41
C SER A 28 -6.20 25.97 5.93
N ASP A 29 -6.50 27.24 5.64
CA ASP A 29 -6.51 27.82 4.30
C ASP A 29 -5.12 27.88 3.63
N LYS A 30 -4.05 27.59 4.41
CA LYS A 30 -2.67 27.47 3.93
C LYS A 30 -2.31 26.07 3.48
N THR A 31 -3.30 25.16 3.39
CA THR A 31 -3.05 23.78 2.96
C THR A 31 -2.58 23.73 1.51
N GLU A 32 -1.40 23.19 1.29
CA GLU A 32 -0.81 22.94 -0.01
C GLU A 32 -0.62 21.43 -0.24
N CYS A 33 -0.89 20.98 -1.46
CA CYS A 33 -0.72 19.60 -1.84
C CYS A 33 0.14 19.52 -3.11
N SER A 34 1.08 18.60 -3.14
CA SER A 34 1.95 18.38 -4.29
C SER A 34 2.24 16.89 -4.50
N ILE A 35 2.55 16.52 -5.74
CA ILE A 35 2.95 15.16 -6.08
C ILE A 35 4.30 14.86 -5.43
N PHE A 36 4.36 13.79 -4.64
CA PHE A 36 5.62 13.28 -4.09
C PHE A 36 6.18 12.13 -4.92
N ARG A 37 5.33 11.16 -5.25
CA ARG A 37 5.73 9.99 -6.02
C ARG A 37 4.54 9.35 -6.71
N ILE A 38 4.69 9.06 -7.99
CA ILE A 38 3.77 8.24 -8.77
C ILE A 38 4.42 6.86 -8.94
N ALA A 39 3.79 5.84 -8.37
CA ALA A 39 4.22 4.45 -8.45
C ALA A 39 2.96 3.56 -8.40
N MET A 40 3.06 2.35 -7.83
CA MET A 40 1.91 1.47 -7.60
C MET A 40 0.78 2.19 -6.84
N ASN A 41 1.11 3.02 -5.84
CA ASN A 41 0.21 3.99 -5.25
C ASN A 41 0.74 5.39 -5.53
N HIS A 42 -0.15 6.37 -5.67
CA HIS A 42 0.23 7.75 -5.83
C HIS A 42 0.35 8.41 -4.46
N LEU A 43 1.50 9.00 -4.18
CA LEU A 43 1.79 9.69 -2.94
C LEU A 43 1.84 11.19 -3.18
N TYR A 44 1.12 11.92 -2.35
CA TYR A 44 1.10 13.36 -2.33
C TYR A 44 1.60 13.86 -0.98
N ILE A 45 2.44 14.89 -0.99
CA ILE A 45 2.79 15.61 0.23
C ILE A 45 1.75 16.70 0.46
N VAL A 46 1.29 16.79 1.69
CA VAL A 46 0.35 17.82 2.14
C VAL A 46 1.04 18.63 3.22
N TYR A 47 1.11 19.94 3.01
CA TYR A 47 1.59 20.89 3.99
C TYR A 47 0.40 21.67 4.56
N ASP A 48 0.42 21.93 5.86
CA ASP A 48 -0.52 22.80 6.54
C ASP A 48 0.25 23.64 7.56
N GLY A 49 0.72 24.79 7.14
CA GLY A 49 1.71 25.59 7.86
C GLY A 49 3.03 24.81 8.04
N GLU A 50 3.42 24.57 9.29
CA GLU A 50 4.62 23.77 9.62
C GLU A 50 4.34 22.25 9.63
N ASN A 51 3.08 21.85 9.61
CA ASN A 51 2.72 20.45 9.64
C ASN A 51 2.86 19.83 8.25
N LYS A 52 3.24 18.56 8.24
CA LYS A 52 3.44 17.79 7.01
C LYS A 52 2.76 16.43 7.12
N TYR A 53 2.10 16.04 6.05
CA TYR A 53 1.38 14.78 5.94
C TYR A 53 1.65 14.12 4.59
N VAL A 54 1.26 12.84 4.47
CA VAL A 54 1.29 12.11 3.20
C VAL A 54 -0.13 11.65 2.89
N PHE A 55 -0.66 12.07 1.75
CA PHE A 55 -1.91 11.51 1.23
C PHE A 55 -1.59 10.44 0.20
N ARG A 56 -2.01 9.20 0.50
CA ARG A 56 -1.83 8.05 -0.40
C ARG A 56 -3.13 7.81 -1.13
N VAL A 57 -3.06 7.80 -2.46
CA VAL A 57 -4.15 7.40 -3.33
C VAL A 57 -3.84 6.02 -3.89
N TYR A 58 -4.64 5.04 -3.54
CA TYR A 58 -4.48 3.66 -4.00
C TYR A 58 -4.86 3.55 -5.47
N THR A 59 -4.17 2.71 -6.22
CA THR A 59 -4.49 2.43 -7.61
C THR A 59 -5.84 1.71 -7.70
N HIS A 60 -6.66 2.11 -8.68
CA HIS A 60 -7.98 1.51 -8.92
C HIS A 60 -7.88 -0.02 -9.05
N ASN A 61 -8.75 -0.75 -8.37
CA ASN A 61 -8.82 -2.23 -8.35
C ASN A 61 -7.54 -2.95 -7.88
N TRP A 62 -6.52 -2.24 -7.32
CA TRP A 62 -5.32 -2.88 -6.78
C TRP A 62 -5.54 -3.48 -5.39
N ARG A 63 -6.28 -2.76 -4.54
CA ARG A 63 -6.66 -3.20 -3.20
C ARG A 63 -8.15 -2.96 -2.99
N THR A 64 -8.80 -3.89 -2.32
CA THR A 64 -10.16 -3.71 -1.84
C THR A 64 -10.18 -2.78 -0.64
N LYS A 65 -11.34 -2.19 -0.35
CA LYS A 65 -11.52 -1.33 0.83
C LYS A 65 -11.19 -2.11 2.12
N LEU A 66 -11.63 -3.36 2.22
CA LEU A 66 -11.33 -4.24 3.37
C LEU A 66 -9.82 -4.47 3.56
N GLU A 67 -9.07 -4.71 2.49
CA GLU A 67 -7.62 -4.87 2.60
C GLU A 67 -6.92 -3.58 3.07
N ILE A 68 -7.45 -2.42 2.69
CA ILE A 68 -6.96 -1.13 3.17
C ILE A 68 -7.32 -0.94 4.64
N GLU A 69 -8.55 -1.22 5.05
CA GLU A 69 -8.99 -1.17 6.45
C GLU A 69 -8.11 -2.03 7.35
N GLU A 70 -7.77 -3.25 6.92
CA GLU A 70 -6.85 -4.13 7.66
C GLU A 70 -5.42 -3.57 7.75
N GLU A 71 -4.91 -2.94 6.67
CA GLU A 71 -3.62 -2.22 6.72
C GLU A 71 -3.67 -1.10 7.75
N LEU A 72 -4.73 -0.30 7.76
CA LEU A 72 -4.88 0.81 8.69
C LEU A 72 -5.02 0.33 10.14
N ARG A 73 -5.75 -0.76 10.37
CA ARG A 73 -5.91 -1.39 11.69
C ARG A 73 -4.56 -1.82 12.26
N LEU A 74 -3.70 -2.43 11.44
CA LEU A 74 -2.34 -2.78 11.84
C LEU A 74 -1.50 -1.54 12.20
N LEU A 75 -1.54 -0.50 11.38
CA LEU A 75 -0.76 0.72 11.61
C LEU A 75 -1.22 1.47 12.87
N LEU A 76 -2.52 1.46 13.17
CA LEU A 76 -3.06 2.02 14.41
C LEU A 76 -2.62 1.21 15.63
N HIS A 77 -2.68 -0.12 15.55
CA HIS A 77 -2.16 -1.00 16.59
C HIS A 77 -0.67 -0.76 16.88
N LEU A 78 0.15 -0.66 15.81
CA LEU A 78 1.58 -0.35 15.94
C LEU A 78 1.83 1.03 16.57
N LYS A 79 1.01 2.02 16.24
CA LYS A 79 1.07 3.35 16.89
C LYS A 79 0.79 3.25 18.40
N GLU A 80 -0.22 2.48 18.79
CA GLU A 80 -0.61 2.30 20.21
C GLU A 80 0.46 1.52 21.01
N THR A 81 1.22 0.66 20.35
CA THR A 81 2.30 -0.14 20.95
C THR A 81 3.69 0.48 20.81
N ASP A 82 3.75 1.82 20.67
CA ASP A 82 5.00 2.60 20.53
C ASP A 82 5.83 2.23 19.29
N GLY A 83 5.19 1.69 18.27
CA GLY A 83 5.81 1.48 16.96
C GLY A 83 6.05 2.81 16.24
N GLN A 84 7.28 3.06 15.81
CA GLN A 84 7.64 4.25 15.04
C GLN A 84 7.21 4.12 13.57
N VAL A 85 5.92 4.20 13.33
CA VAL A 85 5.33 4.08 11.99
C VAL A 85 4.56 5.35 11.59
N ALA A 86 4.47 5.61 10.30
CA ALA A 86 3.48 6.54 9.79
C ALA A 86 2.09 5.91 9.99
N PHE A 87 1.19 6.61 10.65
CA PHE A 87 -0.14 6.12 10.99
C PHE A 87 -1.22 6.93 10.28
N PRO A 88 -2.38 6.31 9.98
CA PRO A 88 -3.49 7.00 9.35
C PRO A 88 -4.14 8.02 10.28
N LEU A 89 -4.67 9.09 9.70
CA LEU A 89 -5.40 10.14 10.39
C LEU A 89 -6.87 10.06 9.99
N ALA A 90 -7.77 10.14 10.98
CA ALA A 90 -9.19 10.21 10.73
C ALA A 90 -9.59 11.63 10.28
N ASP A 91 -10.59 11.73 9.42
CA ASP A 91 -11.22 12.99 9.04
C ASP A 91 -12.18 13.49 10.14
N LYS A 92 -12.83 14.66 9.94
CA LYS A 92 -13.81 15.24 10.88
C LYS A 92 -15.01 14.33 11.16
N SER A 93 -15.29 13.37 10.30
CA SER A 93 -16.36 12.38 10.44
C SER A 93 -15.87 11.05 11.00
N ASN A 94 -14.64 11.00 11.52
CA ASN A 94 -13.96 9.80 12.02
C ASN A 94 -13.78 8.70 10.95
N GLN A 95 -13.63 9.10 9.68
CA GLN A 95 -13.35 8.19 8.58
C GLN A 95 -11.88 8.28 8.18
N TYR A 96 -11.23 7.14 8.00
CA TYR A 96 -9.83 7.07 7.56
C TYR A 96 -9.70 7.02 6.03
N ILE A 97 -10.67 6.40 5.34
CA ILE A 97 -10.63 6.16 3.90
C ILE A 97 -11.55 7.15 3.20
N GLN A 98 -11.01 7.88 2.24
CA GLN A 98 -11.77 8.75 1.34
C GLN A 98 -11.99 8.03 0.01
N GLU A 99 -13.24 7.98 -0.45
CA GLU A 99 -13.59 7.52 -1.79
C GLU A 99 -13.48 8.68 -2.76
N ILE A 100 -12.76 8.48 -3.85
CA ILE A 100 -12.44 9.51 -4.85
C ILE A 100 -12.82 8.98 -6.21
N GLU A 101 -13.75 9.66 -6.88
CA GLU A 101 -14.13 9.34 -8.25
C GLU A 101 -13.05 9.80 -9.22
N ALA A 102 -12.37 8.86 -9.86
CA ALA A 102 -11.34 9.07 -10.85
C ALA A 102 -11.86 8.67 -12.25
N PRO A 103 -11.22 9.11 -13.36
CA PRO A 103 -11.64 8.72 -14.71
C PRO A 103 -11.76 7.22 -14.96
N GLU A 104 -10.91 6.42 -14.30
CA GLU A 104 -10.91 4.97 -14.38
C GLU A 104 -11.83 4.26 -13.38
N GLY A 105 -12.47 4.99 -12.48
CA GLY A 105 -13.36 4.48 -11.43
C GLY A 105 -12.97 4.93 -10.03
N THR A 106 -13.68 4.44 -9.02
CA THR A 106 -13.45 4.82 -7.63
C THR A 106 -12.06 4.40 -7.14
N ARG A 107 -11.34 5.34 -6.55
CA ARG A 107 -10.06 5.13 -5.88
C ARG A 107 -10.19 5.46 -4.40
N PHE A 108 -9.34 4.86 -3.58
CA PHE A 108 -9.29 5.12 -2.14
C PHE A 108 -8.12 6.03 -1.81
N GLY A 109 -8.35 7.00 -0.92
CA GLY A 109 -7.34 7.91 -0.43
C GLY A 109 -7.26 7.86 1.09
N VAL A 110 -6.05 7.92 1.65
CA VAL A 110 -5.82 7.93 3.11
C VAL A 110 -4.76 8.97 3.44
N LEU A 111 -5.02 9.79 4.45
CA LEU A 111 -4.06 10.74 5.00
C LEU A 111 -3.25 10.08 6.10
N PHE A 112 -1.93 10.14 6.01
CA PHE A 112 -0.99 9.60 6.99
C PHE A 112 -0.17 10.71 7.65
N SER A 113 0.23 10.49 8.88
CA SER A 113 1.29 11.27 9.50
C SER A 113 2.58 11.19 8.67
N TYR A 114 3.37 12.26 8.69
CA TYR A 114 4.66 12.27 8.00
C TYR A 114 5.74 11.61 8.86
N ALA A 115 6.35 10.55 8.35
CA ALA A 115 7.51 9.93 8.99
C ALA A 115 8.74 10.84 8.81
N LYS A 116 9.23 11.41 9.91
CA LYS A 116 10.44 12.22 9.91
C LYS A 116 11.67 11.33 9.73
N GLY A 117 12.66 11.81 9.00
CA GLY A 117 13.92 11.11 8.81
C GLY A 117 14.61 11.47 7.49
N THR A 118 15.81 10.97 7.34
CA THR A 118 16.61 11.12 6.12
C THR A 118 16.85 9.76 5.47
N LYS A 119 16.76 9.75 4.14
CA LYS A 119 17.06 8.55 3.38
C LYS A 119 18.56 8.33 3.35
N THR A 120 19.03 7.16 3.76
CA THR A 120 20.45 6.78 3.64
C THR A 120 20.63 5.72 2.55
N ALA A 121 21.71 5.85 1.78
CA ALA A 121 22.08 4.88 0.74
C ALA A 121 22.95 3.73 1.30
N LYS A 122 23.60 3.91 2.44
CA LYS A 122 24.46 2.93 3.07
C LYS A 122 24.11 2.80 4.55
N PHE A 123 23.98 1.57 5.02
CA PHE A 123 23.76 1.29 6.44
C PHE A 123 25.08 1.03 7.14
N SER A 124 25.32 1.76 8.22
CA SER A 124 26.38 1.41 9.17
C SER A 124 25.94 0.19 10.00
N PRO A 125 26.89 -0.52 10.65
CA PRO A 125 26.54 -1.59 11.60
C PRO A 125 25.54 -1.14 12.66
N GLN A 126 25.73 0.08 13.18
CA GLN A 126 24.83 0.71 14.16
C GLN A 126 23.41 0.93 13.58
N THR A 127 23.31 1.47 12.37
CA THR A 127 22.00 1.68 11.70
C THR A 127 21.31 0.36 11.46
N SER A 128 22.05 -0.67 11.02
CA SER A 128 21.51 -2.01 10.82
C SER A 128 20.99 -2.63 12.12
N PHE A 129 21.73 -2.42 13.23
CA PHE A 129 21.28 -2.87 14.55
C PHE A 129 19.96 -2.20 14.98
N PHE A 130 19.85 -0.87 14.82
CA PHE A 130 18.61 -0.15 15.15
C PHE A 130 17.42 -0.58 14.27
N ILE A 131 17.65 -0.85 12.97
CA ILE A 131 16.60 -1.39 12.10
C ILE A 131 16.15 -2.77 12.58
N GLY A 132 17.10 -3.65 12.95
CA GLY A 132 16.80 -4.96 13.52
C GLY A 132 16.00 -4.88 14.82
N GLN A 133 16.39 -3.96 15.71
CA GLN A 133 15.66 -3.69 16.95
C GLN A 133 14.23 -3.20 16.69
N ALA A 134 14.05 -2.25 15.76
CA ALA A 134 12.73 -1.72 15.41
C ALA A 134 11.85 -2.83 14.81
N LEU A 135 12.40 -3.68 13.94
CA LEU A 135 11.69 -4.81 13.36
C LEU A 135 11.30 -5.86 14.40
N ALA A 136 12.19 -6.16 15.35
CA ALA A 136 11.90 -7.09 16.46
C ALA A 136 10.74 -6.57 17.33
N LYS A 137 10.69 -5.27 17.63
CA LYS A 137 9.57 -4.65 18.34
C LYS A 137 8.24 -4.78 17.57
N VAL A 138 8.27 -4.55 16.24
CA VAL A 138 7.08 -4.77 15.40
C VAL A 138 6.61 -6.22 15.49
N HIS A 139 7.51 -7.20 15.36
CA HIS A 139 7.16 -8.61 15.48
C HIS A 139 6.55 -8.95 16.84
N GLN A 140 7.15 -8.48 17.92
CA GLN A 140 6.63 -8.69 19.27
C GLN A 140 5.25 -8.10 19.48
N SER A 141 5.04 -6.85 19.01
CA SER A 141 3.75 -6.18 19.15
C SER A 141 2.65 -6.79 18.27
N THR A 142 3.01 -7.54 17.24
CA THR A 142 2.06 -8.17 16.30
C THR A 142 1.95 -9.69 16.47
N GLU A 143 2.57 -10.30 17.47
CA GLU A 143 2.59 -11.75 17.67
C GLU A 143 1.19 -12.37 17.71
N ASN A 144 0.21 -11.68 18.32
CA ASN A 144 -1.17 -12.12 18.40
C ASN A 144 -2.13 -11.25 17.55
N PHE A 145 -1.58 -10.53 16.57
CA PHE A 145 -2.37 -9.65 15.71
C PHE A 145 -2.79 -10.37 14.44
N GLU A 146 -4.04 -10.76 14.34
CA GLU A 146 -4.60 -11.40 13.16
C GLU A 146 -5.05 -10.37 12.10
N LEU A 147 -4.67 -10.58 10.86
CA LEU A 147 -5.08 -9.79 9.70
C LEU A 147 -6.01 -10.61 8.80
N ALA A 148 -7.18 -10.06 8.48
CA ALA A 148 -8.09 -10.62 7.49
C ALA A 148 -7.63 -10.26 6.06
N ARG A 149 -6.40 -10.66 5.70
CA ARG A 149 -5.80 -10.40 4.38
C ARG A 149 -5.49 -11.69 3.64
N ILE A 150 -5.32 -11.56 2.31
CA ILE A 150 -4.85 -12.66 1.48
C ILE A 150 -3.48 -13.14 2.00
N SER A 151 -3.41 -14.40 2.38
CA SER A 151 -2.16 -15.03 2.79
C SER A 151 -1.22 -15.18 1.59
N TYR A 152 0.06 -14.85 1.76
CA TYR A 152 1.11 -15.10 0.76
C TYR A 152 1.58 -16.56 0.84
N ASN A 153 0.72 -17.47 0.41
CA ASN A 153 1.00 -18.89 0.31
C ASN A 153 1.28 -19.32 -1.15
N THR A 154 1.65 -20.58 -1.37
CA THR A 154 1.94 -21.13 -2.70
C THR A 154 0.77 -20.99 -3.67
N GLN A 155 -0.47 -21.17 -3.20
CA GLN A 155 -1.67 -20.96 -4.01
C GLN A 155 -1.76 -19.54 -4.58
N ASN A 156 -1.50 -18.52 -3.76
CA ASN A 156 -1.62 -17.12 -4.16
C ASN A 156 -0.39 -16.59 -4.90
N LEU A 157 0.81 -17.11 -4.62
CA LEU A 157 2.04 -16.65 -5.23
C LEU A 157 2.43 -17.42 -6.50
N LEU A 158 2.03 -18.67 -6.63
CA LEU A 158 2.44 -19.55 -7.72
C LEU A 158 1.24 -19.97 -8.57
N ASP A 159 0.24 -20.65 -8.00
CA ASP A 159 -0.82 -21.29 -8.78
C ASP A 159 -1.76 -20.25 -9.42
N ASN A 160 -2.27 -19.29 -8.65
CA ASN A 160 -3.20 -18.28 -9.16
C ASN A 160 -2.59 -17.40 -10.28
N PRO A 161 -1.33 -16.92 -10.21
CA PRO A 161 -0.69 -16.21 -11.31
C PRO A 161 -0.59 -17.06 -12.59
N ILE A 162 -0.22 -18.33 -12.48
CA ILE A 162 -0.13 -19.24 -13.64
C ILE A 162 -1.52 -19.43 -14.27
N LEU A 163 -2.55 -19.68 -13.47
CA LEU A 163 -3.93 -19.78 -13.97
C LEU A 163 -4.40 -18.51 -14.69
N ARG A 164 -3.93 -17.33 -14.26
CA ARG A 164 -4.21 -16.06 -14.95
C ARG A 164 -3.47 -15.98 -16.29
N ILE A 165 -2.19 -16.31 -16.32
CA ILE A 165 -1.34 -16.31 -17.53
C ILE A 165 -1.93 -17.25 -18.58
N LYS A 166 -2.35 -18.46 -18.20
CA LYS A 166 -2.95 -19.46 -19.10
C LYS A 166 -4.22 -19.00 -19.81
N LYS A 167 -4.89 -17.96 -19.36
CA LYS A 167 -6.03 -17.35 -20.05
C LYS A 167 -5.65 -16.59 -21.32
N PHE A 168 -4.39 -16.16 -21.41
CA PHE A 168 -3.87 -15.33 -22.51
C PHE A 168 -2.95 -16.08 -23.45
N PHE A 169 -2.47 -17.26 -23.05
CA PHE A 169 -1.52 -18.07 -23.83
C PHE A 169 -2.04 -19.48 -24.06
N ASN A 170 -1.63 -20.09 -25.18
CA ASN A 170 -1.94 -21.48 -25.45
C ASN A 170 -1.23 -22.40 -24.45
N ASN A 171 -1.87 -23.46 -24.00
CA ASN A 171 -1.31 -24.46 -23.07
C ASN A 171 -0.08 -25.19 -23.63
N SER A 172 0.14 -25.17 -24.95
CA SER A 172 1.34 -25.72 -25.63
C SER A 172 2.51 -24.73 -25.70
N ASN A 173 2.35 -23.49 -25.18
CA ASN A 173 3.43 -22.51 -25.14
C ASN A 173 4.55 -22.98 -24.21
N SER A 174 5.80 -22.99 -24.71
CA SER A 174 6.96 -23.51 -23.98
C SER A 174 7.25 -22.77 -22.68
N GLU A 175 7.01 -21.44 -22.68
CA GLU A 175 7.23 -20.59 -21.50
C GLU A 175 6.18 -20.89 -20.42
N VAL A 176 4.93 -21.14 -20.80
CA VAL A 176 3.87 -21.54 -19.85
C VAL A 176 4.20 -22.89 -19.23
N ILE A 177 4.61 -23.87 -20.05
CA ILE A 177 5.04 -25.19 -19.56
C ILE A 177 6.23 -25.06 -18.61
N PHE A 178 7.20 -24.19 -18.93
CA PHE A 178 8.33 -23.92 -18.04
C PHE A 178 7.89 -23.33 -16.70
N LEU A 179 7.00 -22.33 -16.71
CA LEU A 179 6.46 -21.71 -15.49
C LEU A 179 5.69 -22.71 -14.63
N GLU A 180 4.93 -23.62 -15.20
CA GLU A 180 4.23 -24.68 -14.47
C GLU A 180 5.20 -25.63 -13.77
N LYS A 181 6.24 -26.06 -14.47
CA LYS A 181 7.29 -26.93 -13.89
C LYS A 181 8.06 -26.21 -12.78
N LEU A 182 8.40 -24.93 -13.00
CA LEU A 182 9.09 -24.12 -12.00
C LEU A 182 8.23 -23.92 -10.76
N SER A 183 6.93 -23.64 -10.94
CA SER A 183 5.99 -23.49 -9.84
C SER A 183 5.90 -24.77 -9.00
N ALA A 184 5.73 -25.91 -9.64
CA ALA A 184 5.67 -27.20 -8.93
C ALA A 184 6.97 -27.48 -8.14
N PHE A 185 8.13 -27.18 -8.76
CA PHE A 185 9.44 -27.31 -8.08
C PHE A 185 9.55 -26.39 -6.86
N LEU A 186 9.17 -25.11 -7.01
CA LEU A 186 9.22 -24.15 -5.92
C LEU A 186 8.25 -24.50 -4.78
N ALA A 187 7.05 -24.98 -5.10
CA ALA A 187 6.07 -25.42 -4.10
C ALA A 187 6.62 -26.55 -3.22
N LEU A 188 7.31 -27.54 -3.85
CA LEU A 188 7.98 -28.62 -3.10
C LEU A 188 9.09 -28.07 -2.18
N LYS A 189 9.92 -27.14 -2.68
CA LYS A 189 11.00 -26.55 -1.88
C LYS A 189 10.50 -25.72 -0.71
N ILE A 190 9.41 -25.01 -0.87
CA ILE A 190 8.80 -24.23 0.22
C ILE A 190 8.27 -25.17 1.32
N GLN A 191 7.65 -26.30 0.97
CA GLN A 191 7.21 -27.30 1.95
C GLN A 191 8.35 -27.87 2.80
N ASP A 192 9.58 -27.87 2.26
CA ASP A 192 10.78 -28.32 3.01
C ASP A 192 11.26 -27.25 4.02
N ILE A 193 10.95 -25.98 3.78
CA ILE A 193 11.35 -24.85 4.64
C ILE A 193 10.37 -24.64 5.81
N ASP A 194 9.08 -24.90 5.58
CA ASP A 194 8.01 -24.72 6.59
C ASP A 194 7.92 -25.85 7.63
N LYS A 195 8.90 -26.74 7.65
CA LYS A 195 9.00 -27.74 8.73
C LYS A 195 9.80 -27.16 9.89
N PRO A 196 9.20 -27.11 11.10
CA PRO A 196 9.90 -26.67 12.30
C PRO A 196 11.09 -27.58 12.66
#